data_34b1a6170b76acde999297b1986e1aa2
#
_entry.id   34b1a6170b76acde999297b1986e1aa2
#
_cell.length_a   1.000
_cell.length_b   1.000
_cell.length_c   1.000
_cell.angle_alpha   90.00
_cell.angle_beta   90.00
_cell.angle_gamma   90.00
#
_symmetry.space_group_name_H-M   'P 1'
#
loop_
_entity.id
_entity.type
_entity.pdbx_description
1 polymer ?
#
loop_
_entity_poly.entity_id
_entity_poly.type
_entity_poly.pdbx_seq_one_letter_code
_entity_poly.pdbx_strand_id
1 'polypeptide(L)'
;MVGKIMIQGTMSNAGKSLLCAGLCRIFKQDGYRVAPFKSQNMALNSFITEDGLEMGRAQVVQAEAAGVAPQVEMNPILLKPTNDVGSQVIVNGEVLKNMSAREYFAYKKQLIPDIMKAFHKLEEENDIIVIEGAGSPAEINLKKDDIVNMGLAKMVDAPVLLVGDIDRGGVFAQLLGTLMLLEDDEKERVKGLVINKFRGDKTILDPGIVMLEERGGIPVVGVTPYMQVEIEDEDSLTERFNMTKCGKGAEERIGLVDIAVIRTPRISNFTDFMLLENAPGVNLRYIKNPRELENPDMIILPGTKNTMGDLKWLRQSGMEAKILKAHAGGCVVWGICGGYQMLGQSLSDPEGVEDGGSMKGLGLLPVTTIFTTEKTRTRVNGTLLHVEGNLKALENLKFEGYEIHMGKTELLEGCPMNQIHDTVKKKDRQIPDMEPENRIENSTDGISHGNVYGTYIHGIFDKEKIVSEIVKSLAEKKGLSMEEVEGVDLKAFKESQYDLLADTLRKHLDMKAIYQIMGMQK
;
A
#
# COMPACT_ATOMS: atom_id res chain seq x y z
N MET A 1 18.92 9.27 25.14
CA MET A 1 17.59 8.60 25.27
C MET A 1 16.94 8.72 23.91
N VAL A 2 16.42 7.63 23.34
CA VAL A 2 15.71 7.67 22.05
C VAL A 2 14.33 8.30 22.26
N GLY A 3 14.00 9.29 21.44
CA GLY A 3 12.66 9.90 21.43
C GLY A 3 11.63 8.91 20.90
N LYS A 4 10.50 8.77 21.58
CA LYS A 4 9.40 7.90 21.17
C LYS A 4 8.10 8.68 21.14
N ILE A 5 7.30 8.47 20.14
CA ILE A 5 5.94 9.02 20.06
C ILE A 5 5.01 8.02 19.38
N MET A 6 3.87 7.74 19.99
CA MET A 6 2.89 6.83 19.42
C MET A 6 1.61 7.55 19.03
N ILE A 7 1.18 7.35 17.80
CA ILE A 7 -0.05 7.92 17.25
C ILE A 7 -1.14 6.85 17.29
N GLN A 8 -2.16 7.06 18.11
CA GLN A 8 -3.35 6.20 18.17
C GLN A 8 -4.58 6.98 17.70
N GLY A 9 -5.54 6.30 17.13
CA GLY A 9 -6.76 6.94 16.62
C GLY A 9 -8.00 6.48 17.37
N THR A 10 -8.99 7.35 17.48
CA THR A 10 -10.30 6.98 18.04
C THR A 10 -11.04 5.96 17.16
N MET A 11 -10.60 5.80 15.91
CA MET A 11 -11.18 4.88 14.92
C MET A 11 -10.18 4.58 13.80
N SER A 12 -10.51 3.60 12.95
CA SER A 12 -9.85 3.43 11.65
C SER A 12 -10.04 4.68 10.78
N ASN A 13 -9.08 4.96 9.90
CA ASN A 13 -9.09 6.14 9.01
C ASN A 13 -9.11 7.51 9.72
N ALA A 14 -8.80 7.59 11.02
CA ALA A 14 -8.63 8.87 11.71
C ALA A 14 -7.42 9.69 11.19
N GLY A 15 -6.58 9.11 10.33
CA GLY A 15 -5.41 9.75 9.72
C GLY A 15 -4.09 9.45 10.43
N LYS A 16 -4.03 8.38 11.22
CA LYS A 16 -2.79 7.96 11.92
C LYS A 16 -1.59 7.84 10.99
N SER A 17 -1.73 7.08 9.90
CA SER A 17 -0.62 6.77 8.98
C SER A 17 -0.06 8.03 8.33
N LEU A 18 -0.94 8.97 7.95
CA LEU A 18 -0.54 10.25 7.37
C LEU A 18 0.19 11.14 8.40
N LEU A 19 -0.31 11.19 9.63
CA LEU A 19 0.36 11.91 10.72
C LEU A 19 1.72 11.30 11.05
N CYS A 20 1.84 9.97 11.07
CA CYS A 20 3.11 9.29 11.27
C CYS A 20 4.12 9.62 10.15
N ALA A 21 3.69 9.56 8.89
CA ALA A 21 4.54 9.92 7.75
C ALA A 21 5.01 11.37 7.83
N GLY A 22 4.11 12.29 8.15
CA GLY A 22 4.46 13.70 8.30
C GLY A 22 5.39 13.98 9.48
N LEU A 23 5.20 13.33 10.62
CA LEU A 23 6.11 13.43 11.77
C LEU A 23 7.49 12.84 11.43
N CYS A 24 7.55 11.69 10.74
CA CYS A 24 8.80 11.13 10.24
C CYS A 24 9.55 12.15 9.36
N ARG A 25 8.83 12.81 8.44
CA ARG A 25 9.42 13.85 7.57
C ARG A 25 9.89 15.06 8.35
N ILE A 26 9.09 15.56 9.29
CA ILE A 26 9.44 16.68 10.16
C ILE A 26 10.72 16.39 10.93
N PHE A 27 10.79 15.26 11.62
CA PHE A 27 11.96 14.92 12.44
C PHE A 27 13.22 14.69 11.58
N LYS A 28 13.07 14.12 10.38
CA LYS A 28 14.16 14.05 9.38
C LYS A 28 14.66 15.44 8.99
N GLN A 29 13.75 16.38 8.65
CA GLN A 29 14.11 17.75 8.29
C GLN A 29 14.79 18.48 9.44
N ASP A 30 14.46 18.12 10.69
CA ASP A 30 15.08 18.65 11.90
C ASP A 30 16.45 18.00 12.22
N GLY A 31 16.91 17.06 11.40
CA GLY A 31 18.25 16.48 11.45
C GLY A 31 18.37 15.19 12.27
N TYR A 32 17.25 14.59 12.70
CA TYR A 32 17.26 13.32 13.44
C TYR A 32 17.25 12.10 12.51
N ARG A 33 17.86 11.01 12.96
CA ARG A 33 17.66 9.68 12.38
C ARG A 33 16.32 9.15 12.87
N VAL A 34 15.41 8.85 11.98
CA VAL A 34 14.01 8.53 12.30
C VAL A 34 13.63 7.20 11.68
N ALA A 35 12.97 6.34 12.44
CA ALA A 35 12.31 5.16 11.90
C ALA A 35 10.82 5.15 12.28
N PRO A 36 9.93 4.77 11.34
CA PRO A 36 8.56 4.40 11.67
C PRO A 36 8.50 3.01 12.30
N PHE A 37 7.46 2.75 13.08
CA PHE A 37 7.17 1.42 13.63
C PHE A 37 5.68 1.16 13.73
N LYS A 38 5.24 0.01 13.28
CA LYS A 38 3.88 -0.52 13.49
C LYS A 38 4.00 -2.00 13.77
N SER A 39 3.74 -2.41 15.00
CA SER A 39 3.96 -3.80 15.43
C SER A 39 3.22 -4.82 14.58
N GLN A 40 1.98 -4.50 14.21
CA GLN A 40 1.14 -5.33 13.36
C GLN A 40 0.38 -4.47 12.37
N ASN A 41 0.42 -4.84 11.10
CA ASN A 41 -0.43 -4.27 10.07
C ASN A 41 -1.37 -5.31 9.47
N MET A 42 -2.57 -4.91 9.06
CA MET A 42 -3.50 -5.74 8.29
C MET A 42 -3.76 -5.02 6.97
N ALA A 43 -3.12 -5.47 5.90
CA ALA A 43 -3.21 -4.84 4.60
C ALA A 43 -3.03 -5.84 3.46
N LEU A 44 -3.65 -5.57 2.31
CA LEU A 44 -3.42 -6.32 1.07
C LEU A 44 -2.23 -5.77 0.29
N ASN A 45 -1.92 -4.47 0.48
CA ASN A 45 -0.78 -3.84 -0.14
C ASN A 45 0.50 -4.17 0.62
N SER A 46 1.46 -4.74 -0.06
CA SER A 46 2.77 -5.07 0.49
C SER A 46 3.89 -4.64 -0.44
N PHE A 47 5.08 -4.71 0.08
CA PHE A 47 6.33 -4.33 -0.59
C PHE A 47 7.40 -5.36 -0.26
N ILE A 48 8.34 -5.55 -1.16
CA ILE A 48 9.51 -6.40 -0.94
C ILE A 48 10.74 -5.51 -0.69
N THR A 49 11.36 -5.69 0.46
CA THR A 49 12.58 -4.98 0.86
C THR A 49 13.78 -5.39 0.02
N GLU A 50 14.92 -4.68 0.13
CA GLU A 50 16.14 -5.01 -0.61
C GLU A 50 16.69 -6.40 -0.31
N ASP A 51 16.41 -6.93 0.87
CA ASP A 51 16.78 -8.29 1.32
C ASP A 51 15.71 -9.35 1.03
N GLY A 52 14.71 -9.03 0.21
CA GLY A 52 13.69 -9.98 -0.27
C GLY A 52 12.62 -10.32 0.75
N LEU A 53 12.43 -9.49 1.78
CA LEU A 53 11.46 -9.68 2.84
C LEU A 53 10.19 -8.85 2.60
N GLU A 54 9.05 -9.35 3.08
CA GLU A 54 7.75 -8.72 2.83
C GLU A 54 7.31 -7.84 4.02
N MET A 55 6.87 -6.60 3.73
CA MET A 55 6.30 -5.69 4.73
C MET A 55 5.09 -4.92 4.20
N GLY A 56 4.32 -4.30 5.10
CA GLY A 56 3.16 -3.49 4.75
C GLY A 56 3.54 -2.17 4.06
N ARG A 57 2.77 -1.77 3.05
CA ARG A 57 3.05 -0.57 2.24
C ARG A 57 3.02 0.73 3.06
N ALA A 58 2.17 0.84 4.07
CA ALA A 58 2.09 2.05 4.90
C ALA A 58 3.42 2.40 5.58
N GLN A 59 4.14 1.40 6.09
CA GLN A 59 5.45 1.63 6.72
C GLN A 59 6.55 1.91 5.70
N VAL A 60 6.39 1.47 4.46
CA VAL A 60 7.26 1.87 3.34
C VAL A 60 7.13 3.37 3.08
N VAL A 61 5.90 3.88 2.98
CA VAL A 61 5.62 5.32 2.81
C VAL A 61 6.22 6.15 3.95
N GLN A 62 6.09 5.67 5.18
CA GLN A 62 6.65 6.35 6.36
C GLN A 62 8.19 6.30 6.37
N ALA A 63 8.80 5.19 5.92
CA ALA A 63 10.25 5.08 5.76
C ALA A 63 10.76 6.01 4.65
N GLU A 64 10.07 6.06 3.51
CA GLU A 64 10.37 7.01 2.42
C GLU A 64 10.29 8.46 2.92
N ALA A 65 9.26 8.82 3.69
CA ALA A 65 9.13 10.14 4.32
C ALA A 65 10.29 10.44 5.29
N ALA A 66 10.72 9.46 6.07
CA ALA A 66 11.89 9.54 6.94
C ALA A 66 13.22 9.57 6.16
N GLY A 67 13.21 9.24 4.85
CA GLY A 67 14.39 9.16 3.99
C GLY A 67 15.31 8.00 4.31
N VAL A 68 14.75 6.90 4.78
CA VAL A 68 15.47 5.66 5.09
C VAL A 68 14.93 4.51 4.24
N ALA A 69 15.77 3.51 3.99
CA ALA A 69 15.34 2.30 3.29
C ALA A 69 14.30 1.53 4.14
N PRO A 70 13.21 1.05 3.53
CA PRO A 70 12.24 0.20 4.24
C PRO A 70 12.89 -1.08 4.77
N GLN A 71 12.64 -1.40 6.03
CA GLN A 71 13.13 -2.59 6.72
C GLN A 71 11.95 -3.31 7.39
N VAL A 72 11.98 -4.63 7.42
CA VAL A 72 10.86 -5.42 8.00
C VAL A 72 10.66 -5.18 9.48
N GLU A 73 11.70 -4.75 10.19
CA GLU A 73 11.62 -4.36 11.59
C GLU A 73 10.64 -3.20 11.83
N MET A 74 10.38 -2.37 10.80
CA MET A 74 9.38 -1.29 10.87
C MET A 74 7.94 -1.83 10.89
N ASN A 75 7.72 -3.07 10.40
CA ASN A 75 6.45 -3.78 10.43
C ASN A 75 6.67 -5.29 10.62
N PRO A 76 7.02 -5.76 11.83
CA PRO A 76 7.38 -7.16 12.07
C PRO A 76 6.23 -8.15 11.84
N ILE A 77 4.98 -7.72 12.00
CA ILE A 77 3.81 -8.60 11.77
C ILE A 77 2.93 -7.99 10.68
N LEU A 78 2.74 -8.74 9.60
CA LEU A 78 1.81 -8.38 8.53
C LEU A 78 0.74 -9.48 8.39
N LEU A 79 -0.53 -9.08 8.43
CA LEU A 79 -1.68 -9.95 8.19
C LEU A 79 -2.25 -9.63 6.81
N LYS A 80 -2.30 -10.62 5.93
CA LYS A 80 -2.95 -10.48 4.61
C LYS A 80 -4.25 -11.29 4.60
N PRO A 81 -5.43 -10.63 4.65
CA PRO A 81 -6.71 -11.32 4.59
C PRO A 81 -6.79 -12.21 3.34
N THR A 82 -7.07 -13.50 3.52
CA THR A 82 -7.26 -14.47 2.43
C THR A 82 -8.73 -14.68 2.12
N ASN A 83 -9.57 -14.65 3.15
CA ASN A 83 -11.03 -14.74 3.08
C ASN A 83 -11.64 -13.96 4.26
N ASP A 84 -12.96 -14.06 4.45
CA ASP A 84 -13.68 -13.31 5.49
C ASP A 84 -13.32 -13.72 6.93
N VAL A 85 -12.67 -14.85 7.12
CA VAL A 85 -12.40 -15.43 8.45
C VAL A 85 -10.94 -15.79 8.71
N GLY A 86 -10.05 -15.60 7.73
CA GLY A 86 -8.65 -15.99 7.82
C GLY A 86 -7.67 -15.03 7.17
N SER A 87 -6.43 -15.08 7.64
CA SER A 87 -5.32 -14.29 7.11
C SER A 87 -4.05 -15.11 6.99
N GLN A 88 -3.24 -14.82 5.97
CA GLN A 88 -1.86 -15.24 5.92
C GLN A 88 -1.07 -14.37 6.91
N VAL A 89 -0.43 -15.02 7.88
CA VAL A 89 0.39 -14.37 8.91
C VAL A 89 1.84 -14.36 8.44
N ILE A 90 2.42 -13.18 8.36
CA ILE A 90 3.81 -12.93 7.97
C ILE A 90 4.52 -12.34 9.18
N VAL A 91 5.66 -12.92 9.55
CA VAL A 91 6.48 -12.52 10.70
C VAL A 91 7.89 -12.20 10.22
N ASN A 92 8.36 -10.99 10.51
CA ASN A 92 9.67 -10.50 10.07
C ASN A 92 9.90 -10.72 8.55
N GLY A 93 8.84 -10.50 7.76
CA GLY A 93 8.86 -10.63 6.30
C GLY A 93 8.73 -12.05 5.75
N GLU A 94 8.63 -13.07 6.59
CA GLU A 94 8.50 -14.47 6.20
C GLU A 94 7.08 -15.00 6.51
N VAL A 95 6.53 -15.81 5.59
CA VAL A 95 5.23 -16.45 5.81
C VAL A 95 5.34 -17.46 6.95
N LEU A 96 4.58 -17.25 8.02
CA LEU A 96 4.49 -18.21 9.10
C LEU A 96 3.49 -19.31 8.75
N LYS A 97 2.23 -18.95 8.58
CA LYS A 97 1.11 -19.84 8.13
C LYS A 97 -0.17 -19.04 7.90
N ASN A 98 -1.17 -19.69 7.32
CA ASN A 98 -2.54 -19.19 7.32
C ASN A 98 -3.19 -19.49 8.67
N MET A 99 -3.92 -18.52 9.23
CA MET A 99 -4.66 -18.68 10.49
C MET A 99 -6.05 -18.07 10.35
N SER A 100 -7.03 -18.71 10.97
CA SER A 100 -8.31 -18.06 11.24
C SER A 100 -8.14 -16.93 12.26
N ALA A 101 -9.06 -15.97 12.30
CA ALA A 101 -9.02 -14.89 13.27
C ALA A 101 -8.94 -15.41 14.73
N ARG A 102 -9.64 -16.50 15.04
CA ARG A 102 -9.64 -17.11 16.37
C ARG A 102 -8.29 -17.72 16.74
N GLU A 103 -7.65 -18.44 15.81
CA GLU A 103 -6.32 -19.01 15.99
C GLU A 103 -5.27 -17.93 16.16
N TYR A 104 -5.32 -16.90 15.32
CA TYR A 104 -4.40 -15.77 15.43
C TYR A 104 -4.54 -15.06 16.78
N PHE A 105 -5.77 -14.85 17.25
CA PHE A 105 -6.03 -14.22 18.54
C PHE A 105 -5.40 -14.99 19.71
N ALA A 106 -5.44 -16.32 19.67
CA ALA A 106 -4.79 -17.17 20.66
C ALA A 106 -3.25 -17.17 20.53
N TYR A 107 -2.73 -16.96 19.31
CA TYR A 107 -1.32 -17.07 19.00
C TYR A 107 -0.54 -15.76 19.18
N LYS A 108 -1.17 -14.59 18.94
CA LYS A 108 -0.48 -13.29 18.77
C LYS A 108 0.45 -12.89 19.93
N LYS A 109 0.19 -13.36 21.17
CA LYS A 109 1.11 -13.12 22.30
C LYS A 109 2.46 -13.76 22.14
N GLN A 110 2.55 -14.87 21.41
CA GLN A 110 3.81 -15.56 21.14
C GLN A 110 4.70 -14.74 20.20
N LEU A 111 4.15 -13.73 19.52
CA LEU A 111 4.87 -12.82 18.62
C LEU A 111 5.49 -11.61 19.34
N ILE A 112 5.22 -11.42 20.64
CA ILE A 112 5.80 -10.30 21.42
C ILE A 112 7.34 -10.30 21.37
N PRO A 113 8.06 -11.42 21.51
CA PRO A 113 9.50 -11.42 21.39
C PRO A 113 10.00 -10.92 20.02
N ASP A 114 9.32 -11.29 18.93
CA ASP A 114 9.66 -10.82 17.58
C ASP A 114 9.42 -9.32 17.42
N ILE A 115 8.29 -8.82 17.94
CA ILE A 115 7.95 -7.39 17.96
C ILE A 115 9.00 -6.60 18.72
N MET A 116 9.37 -7.06 19.93
CA MET A 116 10.34 -6.35 20.77
C MET A 116 11.74 -6.40 20.19
N LYS A 117 12.14 -7.52 19.59
CA LYS A 117 13.44 -7.64 18.90
C LYS A 117 13.54 -6.64 17.75
N ALA A 118 12.48 -6.54 16.93
CA ALA A 118 12.41 -5.59 15.83
C ALA A 118 12.46 -4.13 16.35
N PHE A 119 11.69 -3.82 17.40
CA PHE A 119 11.67 -2.50 18.01
C PHE A 119 13.04 -2.09 18.56
N HIS A 120 13.70 -2.94 19.33
CA HIS A 120 15.02 -2.64 19.91
C HIS A 120 16.09 -2.43 18.85
N LYS A 121 16.06 -3.20 17.76
CA LYS A 121 16.97 -2.97 16.63
C LYS A 121 16.82 -1.56 16.05
N LEU A 122 15.57 -1.12 15.82
CA LEU A 122 15.31 0.25 15.35
C LEU A 122 15.72 1.31 16.38
N GLU A 123 15.52 1.03 17.67
CA GLU A 123 15.90 1.92 18.77
C GLU A 123 17.42 2.11 18.87
N GLU A 124 18.23 1.08 18.58
CA GLU A 124 19.69 1.16 18.54
C GLU A 124 20.22 2.01 17.36
N GLU A 125 19.48 2.03 16.24
CA GLU A 125 19.93 2.65 14.99
C GLU A 125 19.44 4.09 14.82
N ASN A 126 18.40 4.53 15.59
CA ASN A 126 17.70 5.78 15.37
C ASN A 126 17.64 6.67 16.62
N ASP A 127 17.43 7.96 16.40
CA ASP A 127 17.28 8.96 17.44
C ASP A 127 15.81 9.13 17.86
N ILE A 128 14.87 8.86 16.92
CA ILE A 128 13.42 8.95 17.15
C ILE A 128 12.72 7.75 16.50
N ILE A 129 11.76 7.16 17.24
CA ILE A 129 10.84 6.16 16.70
C ILE A 129 9.42 6.73 16.71
N VAL A 130 8.80 6.82 15.52
CA VAL A 130 7.40 7.20 15.35
C VAL A 130 6.56 5.94 15.24
N ILE A 131 5.69 5.71 16.23
CA ILE A 131 4.94 4.46 16.37
C ILE A 131 3.49 4.69 15.92
N GLU A 132 2.98 3.81 15.07
CA GLU A 132 1.58 3.83 14.64
C GLU A 132 0.78 2.72 15.33
N GLY A 133 -0.34 3.11 15.96
CA GLY A 133 -1.33 2.17 16.48
C GLY A 133 -2.25 1.62 15.38
N ALA A 134 -3.02 0.59 15.70
CA ALA A 134 -3.96 -0.05 14.77
C ALA A 134 -5.41 0.05 15.28
N GLY A 135 -6.35 0.45 14.42
CA GLY A 135 -7.76 0.62 14.80
C GLY A 135 -7.93 1.67 15.90
N SER A 136 -8.54 1.28 17.01
CA SER A 136 -8.80 2.14 18.17
C SER A 136 -8.41 1.46 19.49
N PRO A 137 -7.81 2.17 20.45
CA PRO A 137 -7.59 1.65 21.81
C PRO A 137 -8.88 1.46 22.62
N ALA A 138 -10.00 1.97 22.10
CA ALA A 138 -11.33 1.82 22.71
C ALA A 138 -11.98 0.44 22.46
N GLU A 139 -11.34 -0.45 21.69
CA GLU A 139 -11.79 -1.83 21.46
C GLU A 139 -11.57 -2.68 22.73
N ILE A 140 -12.35 -2.40 23.78
CA ILE A 140 -12.18 -2.96 25.13
C ILE A 140 -12.28 -4.49 25.17
N ASN A 141 -13.03 -5.10 24.24
CA ASN A 141 -13.15 -6.54 24.07
C ASN A 141 -11.85 -7.21 23.58
N LEU A 142 -10.94 -6.44 22.95
CA LEU A 142 -9.66 -6.91 22.42
C LEU A 142 -8.45 -6.53 23.30
N LYS A 143 -8.69 -5.79 24.39
CA LYS A 143 -7.68 -5.15 25.23
C LYS A 143 -6.74 -6.12 25.94
N LYS A 144 -7.27 -7.26 26.43
CA LYS A 144 -6.51 -8.24 27.23
C LYS A 144 -5.22 -8.71 26.57
N ASP A 145 -5.18 -8.74 25.24
CA ASP A 145 -4.07 -9.26 24.44
C ASP A 145 -3.61 -8.23 23.41
N ASP A 146 -3.66 -6.95 23.79
CA ASP A 146 -3.28 -5.85 22.90
C ASP A 146 -1.77 -5.80 22.69
N ILE A 147 -1.35 -5.91 21.43
CA ILE A 147 0.04 -5.79 20.97
C ILE A 147 0.23 -4.60 20.02
N VAL A 148 -0.80 -3.77 19.81
CA VAL A 148 -0.82 -2.76 18.74
C VAL A 148 -1.11 -1.33 19.22
N ASN A 149 -1.80 -1.17 20.35
CA ASN A 149 -2.18 0.14 20.90
C ASN A 149 -1.58 0.35 22.31
N MET A 150 -2.42 0.41 23.36
CA MET A 150 -1.93 0.69 24.72
C MET A 150 -1.01 -0.42 25.25
N GLY A 151 -1.26 -1.69 24.87
CA GLY A 151 -0.35 -2.78 25.21
C GLY A 151 1.05 -2.56 24.64
N LEU A 152 1.17 -2.17 23.37
CA LEU A 152 2.45 -1.81 22.77
C LEU A 152 3.05 -0.56 23.45
N ALA A 153 2.25 0.51 23.65
CA ALA A 153 2.70 1.73 24.32
C ALA A 153 3.35 1.46 25.69
N LYS A 154 2.76 0.52 26.46
CA LYS A 154 3.31 0.06 27.75
C LYS A 154 4.63 -0.70 27.57
N MET A 155 4.70 -1.63 26.61
CA MET A 155 5.91 -2.46 26.38
C MET A 155 7.13 -1.63 25.98
N VAL A 156 6.93 -0.57 25.17
CA VAL A 156 8.03 0.26 24.66
C VAL A 156 8.18 1.58 25.39
N ASP A 157 7.38 1.81 26.43
CA ASP A 157 7.31 3.04 27.23
C ASP A 157 7.18 4.31 26.36
N ALA A 158 6.18 4.33 25.48
CA ALA A 158 5.94 5.43 24.58
C ALA A 158 4.79 6.33 25.07
N PRO A 159 4.94 7.67 25.01
CA PRO A 159 3.83 8.60 25.15
C PRO A 159 2.94 8.54 23.91
N VAL A 160 1.65 8.81 24.09
CA VAL A 160 0.62 8.67 23.07
C VAL A 160 0.01 10.03 22.71
N LEU A 161 -0.15 10.27 21.41
CA LEU A 161 -1.05 11.28 20.86
C LEU A 161 -2.31 10.58 20.35
N LEU A 162 -3.47 10.98 20.89
CA LEU A 162 -4.76 10.41 20.47
C LEU A 162 -5.40 11.32 19.41
N VAL A 163 -5.71 10.73 18.25
CA VAL A 163 -6.20 11.44 17.06
C VAL A 163 -7.67 11.14 16.83
N GLY A 164 -8.48 12.20 16.71
CA GLY A 164 -9.89 12.12 16.33
C GLY A 164 -10.16 12.74 14.96
N ASP A 165 -11.08 12.16 14.20
CA ASP A 165 -11.54 12.63 12.88
C ASP A 165 -12.77 13.54 13.07
N ILE A 166 -12.63 14.85 12.74
CA ILE A 166 -13.73 15.81 12.85
C ILE A 166 -14.64 15.83 11.62
N ASP A 167 -14.14 15.41 10.45
CA ASP A 167 -14.88 15.48 9.17
C ASP A 167 -16.16 14.64 9.20
N ARG A 168 -16.18 13.56 9.96
CA ARG A 168 -17.33 12.67 10.15
C ARG A 168 -18.30 13.10 11.25
N GLY A 169 -17.98 14.16 11.99
CA GLY A 169 -18.73 14.62 13.16
C GLY A 169 -18.47 13.78 14.41
N GLY A 170 -18.85 14.34 15.58
CA GLY A 170 -18.78 13.66 16.87
C GLY A 170 -17.37 13.52 17.48
N VAL A 171 -16.37 14.26 16.99
CA VAL A 171 -14.97 14.14 17.43
C VAL A 171 -14.77 14.31 18.94
N PHE A 172 -15.51 15.22 19.58
CA PHE A 172 -15.45 15.41 21.03
C PHE A 172 -15.88 14.16 21.79
N ALA A 173 -17.00 13.56 21.36
CA ALA A 173 -17.48 12.31 21.96
C ALA A 173 -16.52 11.15 21.72
N GLN A 174 -15.91 11.06 20.54
CA GLN A 174 -14.92 10.04 20.21
C GLN A 174 -13.68 10.15 21.10
N LEU A 175 -13.10 11.36 21.24
CA LEU A 175 -11.91 11.60 22.05
C LEU A 175 -12.21 11.35 23.55
N LEU A 176 -13.24 11.98 24.11
CA LEU A 176 -13.61 11.81 25.51
C LEU A 176 -14.05 10.37 25.82
N GLY A 177 -14.85 9.76 24.95
CA GLY A 177 -15.29 8.38 25.11
C GLY A 177 -14.12 7.40 25.08
N THR A 178 -13.15 7.60 24.19
CA THR A 178 -11.94 6.79 24.16
C THR A 178 -11.17 6.92 25.48
N LEU A 179 -10.93 8.13 25.96
CA LEU A 179 -10.25 8.38 27.25
C LEU A 179 -10.98 7.74 28.45
N MET A 180 -12.31 7.72 28.41
CA MET A 180 -13.12 7.09 29.47
C MET A 180 -13.02 5.56 29.47
N LEU A 181 -12.72 4.93 28.36
CA LEU A 181 -12.59 3.48 28.19
C LEU A 181 -11.17 2.97 28.49
N LEU A 182 -10.20 3.89 28.62
CA LEU A 182 -8.83 3.53 29.00
C LEU A 182 -8.73 3.32 30.52
N GLU A 183 -7.85 2.40 30.92
CA GLU A 183 -7.43 2.27 32.31
C GLU A 183 -6.58 3.49 32.74
N ASP A 184 -6.45 3.73 34.04
CA ASP A 184 -5.76 4.90 34.55
C ASP A 184 -4.32 5.00 34.05
N ASP A 185 -3.56 3.90 34.08
CA ASP A 185 -2.17 3.81 33.59
C ASP A 185 -2.03 3.97 32.08
N GLU A 186 -3.08 3.65 31.33
CA GLU A 186 -3.15 3.89 29.87
C GLU A 186 -3.49 5.34 29.56
N LYS A 187 -4.44 5.90 30.31
CA LYS A 187 -4.82 7.30 30.19
C LYS A 187 -3.66 8.24 30.52
N GLU A 188 -2.85 7.89 31.52
CA GLU A 188 -1.64 8.64 31.88
C GLU A 188 -0.61 8.68 30.73
N ARG A 189 -0.60 7.73 29.81
CA ARG A 189 0.27 7.73 28.62
C ARG A 189 -0.21 8.66 27.52
N VAL A 190 -1.49 9.02 27.49
CA VAL A 190 -2.02 9.99 26.53
C VAL A 190 -1.59 11.38 26.93
N LYS A 191 -0.65 11.97 26.20
CA LYS A 191 -0.04 13.27 26.50
C LYS A 191 -0.56 14.41 25.65
N GLY A 192 -1.30 14.10 24.59
CA GLY A 192 -1.89 15.11 23.72
C GLY A 192 -3.02 14.58 22.87
N LEU A 193 -3.93 15.45 22.51
CA LEU A 193 -5.03 15.19 21.59
C LEU A 193 -4.77 15.90 20.27
N VAL A 194 -5.13 15.27 19.16
CA VAL A 194 -5.07 15.89 17.82
C VAL A 194 -6.47 15.79 17.18
N ILE A 195 -7.00 16.93 16.76
CA ILE A 195 -8.21 17.00 15.96
C ILE A 195 -7.80 17.05 14.50
N ASN A 196 -8.07 15.99 13.74
CA ASN A 196 -7.64 15.85 12.36
C ASN A 196 -8.77 16.04 11.35
N LYS A 197 -8.41 16.34 10.11
CA LYS A 197 -9.32 16.56 8.96
C LYS A 197 -10.28 17.73 9.16
N PHE A 198 -9.82 18.79 9.81
CA PHE A 198 -10.62 19.99 10.02
C PHE A 198 -10.89 20.74 8.71
N ARG A 199 -12.12 21.22 8.55
CA ARG A 199 -12.55 22.12 7.47
C ARG A 199 -13.26 23.32 8.07
N GLY A 200 -12.92 24.49 7.62
CA GLY A 200 -13.59 25.73 8.01
C GLY A 200 -12.75 26.66 8.88
N ASP A 201 -13.43 27.53 9.63
CA ASP A 201 -12.79 28.54 10.49
C ASP A 201 -12.48 27.97 11.89
N LYS A 202 -11.18 27.89 12.22
CA LYS A 202 -10.70 27.36 13.49
C LYS A 202 -11.19 28.18 14.69
N THR A 203 -11.45 29.48 14.53
CA THR A 203 -11.91 30.32 15.64
C THR A 203 -13.29 29.89 16.18
N ILE A 204 -14.11 29.26 15.36
CA ILE A 204 -15.38 28.66 15.78
C ILE A 204 -15.15 27.39 16.62
N LEU A 205 -14.05 26.66 16.38
CA LEU A 205 -13.70 25.47 17.11
C LEU A 205 -13.00 25.76 18.45
N ASP A 206 -12.29 26.88 18.56
CA ASP A 206 -11.46 27.20 19.71
C ASP A 206 -12.19 27.10 21.07
N PRO A 207 -13.44 27.59 21.26
CA PRO A 207 -14.16 27.37 22.51
C PRO A 207 -14.42 25.89 22.83
N GLY A 208 -14.65 25.09 21.79
CA GLY A 208 -14.83 23.64 21.93
C GLY A 208 -13.54 22.93 22.35
N ILE A 209 -12.38 23.40 21.89
CA ILE A 209 -11.06 22.88 22.31
C ILE A 209 -10.89 23.08 23.82
N VAL A 210 -11.15 24.28 24.34
CA VAL A 210 -11.08 24.57 25.79
C VAL A 210 -11.98 23.60 26.57
N MET A 211 -13.23 23.42 26.14
CA MET A 211 -14.16 22.47 26.77
C MET A 211 -13.67 21.02 26.71
N LEU A 212 -12.99 20.63 25.65
CA LEU A 212 -12.41 19.28 25.48
C LEU A 212 -11.26 19.07 26.47
N GLU A 213 -10.36 20.03 26.57
CA GLU A 213 -9.22 20.01 27.50
C GLU A 213 -9.67 19.98 28.97
N GLU A 214 -10.63 20.84 29.34
CA GLU A 214 -11.21 20.85 30.69
C GLU A 214 -11.83 19.51 31.08
N ARG A 215 -12.55 18.85 30.16
CA ARG A 215 -13.21 17.57 30.43
C ARG A 215 -12.27 16.38 30.35
N GLY A 216 -11.32 16.38 29.41
CA GLY A 216 -10.38 15.29 29.17
C GLY A 216 -9.15 15.33 30.09
N GLY A 217 -8.79 16.52 30.60
CA GLY A 217 -7.57 16.74 31.37
C GLY A 217 -6.28 16.58 30.57
N ILE A 218 -6.37 16.65 29.23
CA ILE A 218 -5.25 16.42 28.29
C ILE A 218 -5.27 17.55 27.25
N PRO A 219 -4.11 18.19 26.97
CA PRO A 219 -4.05 19.30 26.02
C PRO A 219 -4.29 18.86 24.56
N VAL A 220 -4.89 19.75 23.78
CA VAL A 220 -4.98 19.61 22.33
C VAL A 220 -3.71 20.18 21.70
N VAL A 221 -2.82 19.31 21.22
CA VAL A 221 -1.52 19.69 20.65
C VAL A 221 -1.61 20.01 19.16
N GLY A 222 -2.79 19.94 18.55
CA GLY A 222 -2.98 20.37 17.18
C GLY A 222 -4.37 20.17 16.63
N VAL A 223 -4.70 21.04 15.66
CA VAL A 223 -5.87 20.92 14.80
C VAL A 223 -5.37 20.91 13.36
N THR A 224 -5.34 19.75 12.74
CA THR A 224 -4.80 19.60 11.38
C THR A 224 -5.93 19.68 10.34
N PRO A 225 -5.71 20.38 9.23
CA PRO A 225 -6.74 20.52 8.20
C PRO A 225 -6.96 19.19 7.46
N TYR A 226 -8.05 19.11 6.73
CA TYR A 226 -8.20 18.07 5.71
C TYR A 226 -7.15 18.30 4.63
N MET A 227 -6.16 17.41 4.57
CA MET A 227 -5.02 17.52 3.66
C MET A 227 -5.32 16.78 2.35
N GLN A 228 -5.09 17.46 1.24
CA GLN A 228 -5.08 16.86 -0.09
C GLN A 228 -3.62 16.64 -0.49
N VAL A 229 -3.05 15.52 -0.04
CA VAL A 229 -1.72 15.06 -0.43
C VAL A 229 -1.83 13.79 -1.24
N GLU A 230 -1.07 13.70 -2.30
CA GLU A 230 -1.06 12.53 -3.19
C GLU A 230 0.03 11.56 -2.73
N ILE A 231 -0.19 10.99 -1.54
CA ILE A 231 0.65 9.95 -0.94
C ILE A 231 -0.08 8.61 -1.03
N GLU A 232 0.67 7.53 -1.16
CA GLU A 232 0.11 6.18 -1.28
C GLU A 232 -0.76 5.80 -0.08
N ASP A 233 -1.95 5.28 -0.38
CA ASP A 233 -2.90 4.83 0.65
C ASP A 233 -2.51 3.45 1.21
N GLU A 234 -2.77 3.25 2.50
CA GLU A 234 -2.48 2.00 3.21
C GLU A 234 -3.38 0.84 2.77
N ASP A 235 -4.69 1.12 2.56
CA ASP A 235 -5.71 0.08 2.43
C ASP A 235 -6.52 0.21 1.13
N SER A 236 -6.94 -0.94 0.59
CA SER A 236 -7.88 -1.07 -0.52
C SER A 236 -9.30 -0.55 -0.20
N LEU A 237 -9.58 -0.16 1.06
CA LEU A 237 -10.83 0.49 1.48
C LEU A 237 -10.78 2.02 1.39
N THR A 238 -9.73 2.60 0.79
CA THR A 238 -9.52 4.04 0.71
C THR A 238 -10.68 4.77 0.03
N GLU A 239 -10.93 6.00 0.48
CA GLU A 239 -11.90 6.91 -0.13
C GLU A 239 -11.50 7.31 -1.57
N ARG A 240 -10.23 7.13 -1.95
CA ARG A 240 -9.68 7.38 -3.29
C ARG A 240 -10.46 6.63 -4.38
N PHE A 241 -10.90 5.41 -4.11
CA PHE A 241 -11.74 4.66 -5.04
C PHE A 241 -13.16 5.21 -5.23
N ASN A 242 -13.61 6.09 -4.33
CA ASN A 242 -14.94 6.72 -4.40
C ASN A 242 -14.86 8.16 -4.91
N MET A 243 -13.66 8.70 -5.01
CA MET A 243 -13.42 10.02 -5.58
C MET A 243 -13.30 9.89 -7.10
N THR A 244 -14.38 10.03 -7.83
CA THR A 244 -14.24 10.67 -9.14
C THR A 244 -13.51 11.96 -8.87
N LYS A 245 -12.34 12.18 -9.50
CA LYS A 245 -11.59 13.46 -9.39
C LYS A 245 -12.44 14.61 -9.95
N CYS A 246 -13.51 14.95 -9.23
CA CYS A 246 -14.40 16.07 -9.49
C CYS A 246 -13.98 17.25 -8.63
N GLY A 247 -12.76 17.76 -8.89
CA GLY A 247 -12.22 18.85 -8.07
C GLY A 247 -11.05 19.53 -8.77
N LYS A 248 -11.34 20.29 -9.74
CA LYS A 248 -10.77 21.45 -10.42
C LYS A 248 -11.10 21.33 -11.92
N GLY A 249 -12.11 22.10 -12.35
CA GLY A 249 -12.42 22.34 -13.76
C GLY A 249 -12.71 21.07 -14.55
N ALA A 250 -13.94 20.53 -14.47
CA ALA A 250 -14.41 19.45 -15.35
C ALA A 250 -14.26 19.79 -16.85
N GLU A 251 -13.93 21.03 -17.18
CA GLU A 251 -13.68 21.52 -18.55
C GLU A 251 -12.20 21.41 -18.99
N GLU A 252 -11.24 21.19 -18.07
CA GLU A 252 -9.80 21.15 -18.42
C GLU A 252 -9.20 19.74 -18.50
N ARG A 253 -9.94 18.68 -18.17
CA ARG A 253 -9.47 17.29 -18.29
C ARG A 253 -10.31 16.48 -19.26
N ILE A 254 -10.37 16.89 -20.51
CA ILE A 254 -10.60 15.94 -21.59
C ILE A 254 -9.32 15.13 -21.67
N GLY A 255 -9.25 14.04 -20.87
CA GLY A 255 -8.11 13.12 -20.91
C GLY A 255 -7.96 12.58 -22.31
N LEU A 256 -6.80 12.74 -22.91
CA LEU A 256 -6.49 12.20 -24.22
C LEU A 256 -6.62 10.67 -24.22
N VAL A 257 -6.29 10.03 -23.09
CA VAL A 257 -6.26 8.58 -22.90
C VAL A 257 -7.12 8.21 -21.69
N ASP A 258 -8.04 7.26 -21.86
CA ASP A 258 -8.90 6.72 -20.80
C ASP A 258 -8.44 5.32 -20.39
N ILE A 259 -8.02 5.15 -19.13
CA ILE A 259 -7.54 3.89 -18.56
C ILE A 259 -8.48 3.44 -17.46
N ALA A 260 -9.01 2.22 -17.60
CA ALA A 260 -9.90 1.60 -16.63
C ALA A 260 -9.17 0.51 -15.83
N VAL A 261 -8.97 0.71 -14.54
CA VAL A 261 -8.50 -0.33 -13.61
C VAL A 261 -9.71 -1.05 -13.03
N ILE A 262 -9.78 -2.36 -13.21
CA ILE A 262 -10.88 -3.16 -12.66
C ILE A 262 -10.69 -3.31 -11.15
N ARG A 263 -11.59 -2.72 -10.38
CA ARG A 263 -11.59 -2.83 -8.93
C ARG A 263 -12.19 -4.16 -8.49
N THR A 264 -11.35 -5.19 -8.44
CA THR A 264 -11.74 -6.51 -7.91
C THR A 264 -11.98 -6.44 -6.39
N PRO A 265 -12.77 -7.35 -5.80
CA PRO A 265 -13.05 -7.35 -4.36
C PRO A 265 -11.82 -7.43 -3.47
N ARG A 266 -10.77 -8.13 -3.93
CA ARG A 266 -9.50 -8.32 -3.21
C ARG A 266 -8.31 -7.72 -3.94
N ILE A 267 -8.53 -6.57 -4.59
CA ILE A 267 -7.46 -5.81 -5.24
C ILE A 267 -6.28 -5.63 -4.28
N SER A 268 -5.08 -5.86 -4.77
CA SER A 268 -3.83 -5.66 -4.03
C SER A 268 -2.84 -4.85 -4.86
N ASN A 269 -1.92 -4.18 -4.19
CA ASN A 269 -0.84 -3.40 -4.79
C ASN A 269 -1.33 -2.37 -5.84
N PHE A 270 -2.49 -1.76 -5.58
CA PHE A 270 -3.07 -0.74 -6.47
C PHE A 270 -2.20 0.54 -6.58
N THR A 271 -1.19 0.66 -5.74
CA THR A 271 -0.15 1.70 -5.83
C THR A 271 0.67 1.61 -7.12
N ASP A 272 0.69 0.46 -7.80
CA ASP A 272 1.31 0.27 -9.12
C ASP A 272 0.82 1.29 -10.17
N PHE A 273 -0.36 1.88 -9.98
CA PHE A 273 -0.98 2.77 -10.97
C PHE A 273 -0.78 4.26 -10.67
N MET A 274 -0.03 4.61 -9.61
CA MET A 274 0.09 6.00 -9.16
C MET A 274 0.70 6.92 -10.21
N LEU A 275 1.72 6.45 -10.93
CA LEU A 275 2.35 7.25 -11.98
C LEU A 275 1.42 7.43 -13.19
N LEU A 276 0.68 6.38 -13.59
CA LEU A 276 -0.35 6.48 -14.63
C LEU A 276 -1.47 7.46 -14.23
N GLU A 277 -1.89 7.45 -12.97
CA GLU A 277 -2.94 8.32 -12.45
C GLU A 277 -2.53 9.80 -12.45
N ASN A 278 -1.24 10.09 -12.30
CA ASN A 278 -0.70 11.44 -12.29
C ASN A 278 -0.08 11.87 -13.64
N ALA A 279 -0.07 10.97 -14.63
CA ALA A 279 0.46 11.28 -15.95
C ALA A 279 -0.42 12.33 -16.68
N PRO A 280 0.18 13.36 -17.31
CA PRO A 280 -0.57 14.33 -18.08
C PRO A 280 -1.38 13.67 -19.19
N GLY A 281 -2.62 14.12 -19.38
CA GLY A 281 -3.51 13.61 -20.43
C GLY A 281 -4.14 12.23 -20.14
N VAL A 282 -3.92 11.63 -18.97
CA VAL A 282 -4.52 10.37 -18.57
C VAL A 282 -5.75 10.61 -17.68
N ASN A 283 -6.85 9.95 -18.03
CA ASN A 283 -8.01 9.77 -17.17
C ASN A 283 -8.01 8.32 -16.66
N LEU A 284 -7.47 8.08 -15.45
CA LEU A 284 -7.49 6.77 -14.83
C LEU A 284 -8.70 6.62 -13.91
N ARG A 285 -9.46 5.55 -14.12
CA ARG A 285 -10.70 5.26 -13.39
C ARG A 285 -10.67 3.87 -12.77
N TYR A 286 -11.08 3.74 -11.51
CA TYR A 286 -11.30 2.45 -10.86
C TYR A 286 -12.74 2.00 -11.04
N ILE A 287 -12.96 0.89 -11.74
CA ILE A 287 -14.27 0.41 -12.17
C ILE A 287 -14.68 -0.82 -11.39
N LYS A 288 -15.80 -0.71 -10.65
CA LYS A 288 -16.43 -1.83 -9.95
C LYS A 288 -17.70 -2.32 -10.64
N ASN A 289 -18.45 -1.41 -11.26
CA ASN A 289 -19.70 -1.73 -11.94
C ASN A 289 -19.45 -1.88 -13.45
N PRO A 290 -19.83 -3.01 -14.09
CA PRO A 290 -19.65 -3.21 -15.52
C PRO A 290 -20.27 -2.13 -16.42
N ARG A 291 -21.30 -1.42 -15.92
CA ARG A 291 -21.92 -0.32 -16.67
C ARG A 291 -21.04 0.90 -16.83
N GLU A 292 -20.09 1.08 -15.92
CA GLU A 292 -19.15 2.21 -15.90
C GLU A 292 -17.90 1.98 -16.77
N LEU A 293 -17.70 0.74 -17.27
CA LEU A 293 -16.50 0.43 -18.05
C LEU A 293 -16.46 1.20 -19.38
N GLU A 294 -17.62 1.40 -20.00
CA GLU A 294 -17.73 2.13 -21.29
C GLU A 294 -16.77 1.58 -22.36
N ASN A 295 -15.98 2.47 -23.00
CA ASN A 295 -15.03 2.13 -24.06
C ASN A 295 -13.63 2.74 -23.74
N PRO A 296 -12.89 2.24 -22.74
CA PRO A 296 -11.58 2.74 -22.42
C PRO A 296 -10.57 2.40 -23.52
N ASP A 297 -9.47 3.15 -23.56
CA ASP A 297 -8.34 2.87 -24.44
C ASP A 297 -7.52 1.68 -23.92
N MET A 298 -7.46 1.54 -22.58
CA MET A 298 -6.77 0.46 -21.89
C MET A 298 -7.56 -0.02 -20.67
N ILE A 299 -7.60 -1.34 -20.48
CA ILE A 299 -8.12 -1.98 -19.27
C ILE A 299 -6.96 -2.62 -18.52
N ILE A 300 -6.88 -2.39 -17.20
CA ILE A 300 -5.92 -3.05 -16.32
C ILE A 300 -6.65 -4.00 -15.38
N LEU A 301 -6.26 -5.27 -15.40
CA LEU A 301 -6.59 -6.25 -14.37
C LEU A 301 -5.47 -6.24 -13.33
N PRO A 302 -5.72 -5.71 -12.13
CA PRO A 302 -4.68 -5.53 -11.11
C PRO A 302 -4.29 -6.83 -10.41
N GLY A 303 -3.29 -6.75 -9.55
CA GLY A 303 -2.99 -7.80 -8.58
C GLY A 303 -4.15 -8.05 -7.63
N THR A 304 -4.28 -9.27 -7.17
CA THR A 304 -5.31 -9.68 -6.20
C THR A 304 -4.78 -10.73 -5.23
N LYS A 305 -5.35 -10.76 -4.04
CA LYS A 305 -5.01 -11.75 -3.02
C LYS A 305 -5.73 -13.10 -3.22
N ASN A 306 -6.81 -13.14 -3.99
CA ASN A 306 -7.52 -14.37 -4.33
C ASN A 306 -7.97 -14.30 -5.79
N THR A 307 -7.14 -14.85 -6.67
CA THR A 307 -7.32 -14.79 -8.12
C THR A 307 -8.55 -15.54 -8.56
N MET A 308 -8.77 -16.76 -8.02
CA MET A 308 -9.91 -17.59 -8.40
C MET A 308 -11.24 -16.97 -7.91
N GLY A 309 -11.26 -16.44 -6.70
CA GLY A 309 -12.43 -15.77 -6.14
C GLY A 309 -12.80 -14.50 -6.93
N ASP A 310 -11.81 -13.70 -7.28
CA ASP A 310 -12.03 -12.47 -8.06
C ASP A 310 -12.40 -12.76 -9.53
N LEU A 311 -11.87 -13.82 -10.14
CA LEU A 311 -12.31 -14.27 -11.47
C LEU A 311 -13.78 -14.76 -11.45
N LYS A 312 -14.20 -15.46 -10.40
CA LYS A 312 -15.64 -15.80 -10.20
C LYS A 312 -16.50 -14.56 -10.14
N TRP A 313 -16.03 -13.54 -9.39
CA TRP A 313 -16.72 -12.25 -9.30
C TRP A 313 -16.80 -11.54 -10.66
N LEU A 314 -15.74 -11.52 -11.47
CA LEU A 314 -15.76 -10.97 -12.85
C LEU A 314 -16.88 -11.59 -13.70
N ARG A 315 -17.08 -12.91 -13.59
CA ARG A 315 -18.14 -13.64 -14.30
C ARG A 315 -19.53 -13.30 -13.79
N GLN A 316 -19.70 -13.38 -12.46
CA GLN A 316 -20.99 -13.15 -11.81
C GLN A 316 -21.48 -11.72 -11.97
N SER A 317 -20.59 -10.74 -11.96
CA SER A 317 -20.92 -9.33 -12.16
C SER A 317 -21.20 -8.96 -13.62
N GLY A 318 -20.77 -9.81 -14.58
CA GLY A 318 -20.81 -9.51 -16.01
C GLY A 318 -19.62 -8.67 -16.50
N MET A 319 -18.63 -8.41 -15.65
CA MET A 319 -17.43 -7.64 -16.01
C MET A 319 -16.59 -8.37 -17.05
N GLU A 320 -16.45 -9.71 -16.95
CA GLU A 320 -15.73 -10.55 -17.95
C GLU A 320 -16.26 -10.28 -19.37
N ALA A 321 -17.57 -10.33 -19.58
CA ALA A 321 -18.17 -10.09 -20.89
C ALA A 321 -17.88 -8.68 -21.45
N LYS A 322 -17.81 -7.68 -20.55
CA LYS A 322 -17.46 -6.30 -20.93
C LYS A 322 -16.00 -6.16 -21.32
N ILE A 323 -15.08 -6.80 -20.58
CA ILE A 323 -13.65 -6.82 -20.89
C ILE A 323 -13.41 -7.49 -22.25
N LEU A 324 -14.00 -8.67 -22.48
CA LEU A 324 -13.87 -9.40 -23.75
C LEU A 324 -14.44 -8.59 -24.92
N LYS A 325 -15.56 -7.90 -24.73
CA LYS A 325 -16.15 -7.03 -25.76
C LYS A 325 -15.24 -5.82 -26.06
N ALA A 326 -14.69 -5.17 -25.03
CA ALA A 326 -13.79 -4.04 -25.22
C ALA A 326 -12.51 -4.47 -25.94
N HIS A 327 -11.90 -5.60 -25.55
CA HIS A 327 -10.75 -6.17 -26.22
C HIS A 327 -11.04 -6.48 -27.70
N ALA A 328 -12.17 -7.13 -28.01
CA ALA A 328 -12.58 -7.38 -29.39
C ALA A 328 -12.79 -6.08 -30.20
N GLY A 329 -13.11 -4.95 -29.56
CA GLY A 329 -13.14 -3.61 -30.13
C GLY A 329 -11.75 -2.96 -30.26
N GLY A 330 -10.67 -3.67 -29.91
CA GLY A 330 -9.28 -3.21 -30.02
C GLY A 330 -8.73 -2.53 -28.76
N CYS A 331 -9.46 -2.50 -27.64
CA CYS A 331 -8.94 -2.02 -26.36
C CYS A 331 -7.72 -2.81 -25.92
N VAL A 332 -6.72 -2.13 -25.39
CA VAL A 332 -5.54 -2.77 -24.77
C VAL A 332 -5.95 -3.39 -23.43
N VAL A 333 -5.48 -4.61 -23.14
CA VAL A 333 -5.71 -5.26 -21.85
C VAL A 333 -4.38 -5.62 -21.21
N TRP A 334 -4.16 -5.18 -19.97
CA TRP A 334 -2.94 -5.47 -19.21
C TRP A 334 -3.27 -6.16 -17.89
N GLY A 335 -2.69 -7.33 -17.64
CA GLY A 335 -2.81 -8.04 -16.37
C GLY A 335 -1.53 -7.97 -15.55
N ILE A 336 -1.65 -7.68 -14.25
CA ILE A 336 -0.54 -7.71 -13.29
C ILE A 336 -0.80 -8.79 -12.26
N CYS A 337 0.17 -9.69 -12.03
CA CYS A 337 0.13 -10.72 -11.01
C CYS A 337 -1.16 -11.56 -11.10
N GLY A 338 -2.10 -11.47 -10.16
CA GLY A 338 -3.39 -12.15 -10.25
C GLY A 338 -4.18 -11.78 -11.52
N GLY A 339 -4.10 -10.54 -11.96
CA GLY A 339 -4.70 -10.10 -13.23
C GLY A 339 -4.09 -10.80 -14.45
N TYR A 340 -2.78 -11.00 -14.45
CA TYR A 340 -2.08 -11.78 -15.48
C TYR A 340 -2.57 -13.23 -15.49
N GLN A 341 -2.66 -13.87 -14.33
CA GLN A 341 -3.17 -15.23 -14.19
C GLN A 341 -4.59 -15.37 -14.74
N MET A 342 -5.48 -14.40 -14.45
CA MET A 342 -6.87 -14.40 -14.95
C MET A 342 -6.95 -14.34 -16.49
N LEU A 343 -6.00 -13.69 -17.16
CA LEU A 343 -5.98 -13.57 -18.61
C LEU A 343 -5.67 -14.88 -19.33
N GLY A 344 -5.10 -15.88 -18.63
CA GLY A 344 -4.71 -17.17 -19.17
C GLY A 344 -5.87 -18.05 -19.63
N GLN A 345 -5.53 -19.27 -20.13
CA GLN A 345 -6.49 -20.28 -20.57
C GLN A 345 -7.15 -20.99 -19.38
N SER A 346 -6.34 -21.32 -18.35
CA SER A 346 -6.82 -22.04 -17.17
C SER A 346 -6.01 -21.72 -15.92
N LEU A 347 -6.70 -21.83 -14.77
CA LEU A 347 -6.11 -21.76 -13.44
C LEU A 347 -6.43 -23.07 -12.72
N SER A 348 -5.44 -23.60 -11.99
CA SER A 348 -5.58 -24.82 -11.19
C SER A 348 -4.99 -24.63 -9.81
N ASP A 349 -5.73 -25.01 -8.79
CA ASP A 349 -5.33 -24.92 -7.37
C ASP A 349 -5.49 -26.30 -6.70
N PRO A 350 -4.58 -27.24 -7.02
CA PRO A 350 -4.68 -28.61 -6.50
C PRO A 350 -4.41 -28.68 -4.99
N GLU A 351 -3.69 -27.72 -4.43
CA GLU A 351 -3.29 -27.70 -3.01
C GLU A 351 -4.22 -26.84 -2.14
N GLY A 352 -5.22 -26.19 -2.74
CA GLY A 352 -6.15 -25.34 -1.99
C GLY A 352 -5.50 -24.09 -1.38
N VAL A 353 -4.56 -23.51 -2.11
CA VAL A 353 -3.86 -22.28 -1.70
C VAL A 353 -4.81 -21.08 -1.66
N GLU A 354 -5.77 -21.06 -2.60
CA GLU A 354 -6.86 -20.09 -2.65
C GLU A 354 -8.21 -20.79 -2.38
N ASP A 355 -8.99 -21.03 -3.45
CA ASP A 355 -10.34 -21.61 -3.37
C ASP A 355 -10.38 -23.13 -3.67
N GLY A 356 -9.26 -23.70 -4.12
CA GLY A 356 -9.14 -25.08 -4.59
C GLY A 356 -9.82 -25.35 -5.94
N GLY A 357 -9.48 -26.48 -6.57
CA GLY A 357 -10.06 -26.92 -7.82
C GLY A 357 -9.44 -26.27 -9.06
N SER A 358 -10.21 -26.15 -10.14
CA SER A 358 -9.74 -25.55 -11.39
C SER A 358 -10.84 -24.76 -12.09
N MET A 359 -10.45 -23.78 -12.91
CA MET A 359 -11.37 -22.97 -13.68
C MET A 359 -10.71 -22.44 -14.95
N LYS A 360 -11.53 -22.13 -15.96
CA LYS A 360 -11.06 -21.44 -17.17
C LYS A 360 -10.71 -20.00 -16.83
N GLY A 361 -9.63 -19.48 -17.41
CA GLY A 361 -9.32 -18.05 -17.43
C GLY A 361 -10.19 -17.27 -18.43
N LEU A 362 -9.82 -16.03 -18.73
CA LEU A 362 -10.46 -15.23 -19.78
C LEU A 362 -10.07 -15.70 -21.19
N GLY A 363 -9.00 -16.50 -21.33
CA GLY A 363 -8.57 -17.06 -22.60
C GLY A 363 -7.91 -16.05 -23.55
N LEU A 364 -7.44 -14.91 -23.04
CA LEU A 364 -6.83 -13.85 -23.84
C LEU A 364 -5.31 -14.02 -24.01
N LEU A 365 -4.66 -14.78 -23.12
CA LEU A 365 -3.24 -15.11 -23.21
C LEU A 365 -3.04 -16.62 -23.33
N PRO A 366 -2.06 -17.10 -24.11
CA PRO A 366 -1.73 -18.52 -24.25
C PRO A 366 -0.88 -19.03 -23.09
N VAL A 367 -1.43 -18.96 -21.87
CA VAL A 367 -0.76 -19.38 -20.64
C VAL A 367 -1.69 -20.20 -19.75
N THR A 368 -1.11 -21.03 -18.88
CA THR A 368 -1.81 -21.73 -17.81
C THR A 368 -1.14 -21.46 -16.47
N THR A 369 -1.92 -21.35 -15.40
CA THR A 369 -1.40 -21.11 -14.06
C THR A 369 -1.77 -22.24 -13.11
N ILE A 370 -0.78 -22.70 -12.34
CA ILE A 370 -0.96 -23.68 -11.25
C ILE A 370 -0.55 -22.98 -9.94
N PHE A 371 -1.46 -22.92 -8.97
CA PHE A 371 -1.16 -22.42 -7.64
C PHE A 371 -0.41 -23.47 -6.84
N THR A 372 0.63 -23.04 -6.14
CA THR A 372 1.49 -23.88 -5.29
C THR A 372 1.67 -23.22 -3.92
N THR A 373 2.04 -23.99 -2.92
CA THR A 373 2.35 -23.47 -1.57
C THR A 373 3.65 -22.66 -1.52
N GLU A 374 4.49 -22.80 -2.56
CA GLU A 374 5.72 -22.03 -2.70
C GLU A 374 5.42 -20.59 -3.11
N LYS A 375 5.88 -19.61 -2.32
CA LYS A 375 5.69 -18.18 -2.59
C LYS A 375 6.94 -17.58 -3.22
N THR A 376 6.81 -17.05 -4.44
CA THR A 376 7.84 -16.22 -5.06
C THR A 376 7.82 -14.83 -4.44
N ARG A 377 8.99 -14.36 -3.98
CA ARG A 377 9.21 -13.01 -3.45
C ARG A 377 10.60 -12.57 -3.85
N THR A 378 10.69 -11.61 -4.73
CA THR A 378 11.99 -11.08 -5.14
C THR A 378 11.88 -9.67 -5.71
N ARG A 379 12.97 -8.91 -5.64
CA ARG A 379 13.12 -7.68 -6.40
C ARG A 379 13.86 -7.98 -7.69
N VAL A 380 13.43 -7.33 -8.75
CA VAL A 380 13.98 -7.57 -10.08
C VAL A 380 14.30 -6.26 -10.80
N ASN A 381 15.33 -6.32 -11.61
CA ASN A 381 15.55 -5.40 -12.71
C ASN A 381 15.30 -6.15 -14.01
N GLY A 382 14.71 -5.51 -14.99
CA GLY A 382 14.40 -6.18 -16.23
C GLY A 382 14.39 -5.27 -17.45
N THR A 383 14.20 -5.93 -18.60
CA THR A 383 14.03 -5.28 -19.90
C THR A 383 12.86 -5.93 -20.63
N LEU A 384 11.99 -5.13 -21.21
CA LEU A 384 10.93 -5.58 -22.10
C LEU A 384 11.55 -6.03 -23.43
N LEU A 385 11.42 -7.32 -23.81
CA LEU A 385 12.07 -7.89 -25.00
C LEU A 385 11.11 -8.07 -26.17
N HIS A 386 9.94 -8.66 -25.90
CA HIS A 386 8.97 -9.02 -26.92
C HIS A 386 7.63 -8.38 -26.60
N VAL A 387 7.37 -7.23 -27.20
CA VAL A 387 6.12 -6.50 -27.04
C VAL A 387 5.39 -6.44 -28.38
N GLU A 388 4.19 -7.02 -28.43
CA GLU A 388 3.35 -7.00 -29.63
C GLU A 388 2.37 -5.82 -29.63
N GLY A 389 1.63 -5.69 -30.72
CA GLY A 389 0.46 -4.82 -30.84
C GLY A 389 0.74 -3.33 -30.63
N ASN A 390 -0.21 -2.66 -30.02
CA ASN A 390 -0.20 -1.18 -29.92
C ASN A 390 0.91 -0.64 -29.01
N LEU A 391 1.45 -1.44 -28.11
CA LEU A 391 2.48 -1.02 -27.16
C LEU A 391 3.90 -1.47 -27.55
N LYS A 392 4.11 -1.79 -28.83
CA LYS A 392 5.43 -2.23 -29.34
C LYS A 392 6.58 -1.25 -29.03
N ALA A 393 6.29 0.01 -28.90
CA ALA A 393 7.27 1.05 -28.51
C ALA A 393 7.92 0.82 -27.13
N LEU A 394 7.34 -0.08 -26.31
CA LEU A 394 7.92 -0.45 -25.01
C LEU A 394 9.12 -1.41 -25.12
N GLU A 395 9.37 -2.04 -26.29
CA GLU A 395 10.52 -2.93 -26.47
C GLU A 395 11.84 -2.23 -26.11
N ASN A 396 12.73 -2.96 -25.43
CA ASN A 396 14.02 -2.52 -24.94
C ASN A 396 13.98 -1.49 -23.81
N LEU A 397 12.81 -1.11 -23.29
CA LEU A 397 12.72 -0.30 -22.11
C LEU A 397 13.07 -1.12 -20.86
N LYS A 398 13.82 -0.48 -19.96
CA LYS A 398 14.20 -1.08 -18.68
C LYS A 398 13.21 -0.73 -17.59
N PHE A 399 13.00 -1.66 -16.68
CA PHE A 399 12.17 -1.47 -15.50
C PHE A 399 12.87 -1.99 -14.23
N GLU A 400 12.37 -1.56 -13.09
CA GLU A 400 12.67 -2.10 -11.77
C GLU A 400 11.33 -2.43 -11.13
N GLY A 401 11.29 -3.51 -10.35
CA GLY A 401 10.06 -3.92 -9.71
C GLY A 401 10.28 -5.07 -8.74
N TYR A 402 9.19 -5.75 -8.43
CA TYR A 402 9.23 -6.92 -7.57
C TYR A 402 8.15 -7.93 -7.96
N GLU A 403 8.40 -9.19 -7.66
CA GLU A 403 7.43 -10.28 -7.77
C GLU A 403 6.96 -10.72 -6.39
N ILE A 404 5.67 -10.97 -6.26
CA ILE A 404 5.05 -11.50 -5.04
C ILE A 404 3.81 -12.32 -5.39
N HIS A 405 3.98 -13.61 -5.61
CA HIS A 405 2.88 -14.48 -6.04
C HIS A 405 3.07 -15.93 -5.56
N MET A 406 2.01 -16.73 -5.66
CA MET A 406 2.01 -18.16 -5.30
C MET A 406 1.73 -19.08 -6.52
N GLY A 407 1.39 -18.52 -7.68
CA GLY A 407 1.16 -19.29 -8.89
C GLY A 407 2.41 -19.41 -9.75
N LYS A 408 2.54 -20.55 -10.44
CA LYS A 408 3.51 -20.75 -11.53
C LYS A 408 2.74 -20.73 -12.84
N THR A 409 3.11 -19.81 -13.73
CA THR A 409 2.47 -19.67 -15.06
C THR A 409 3.40 -20.21 -16.12
N GLU A 410 2.86 -21.11 -16.94
CA GLU A 410 3.54 -21.73 -18.08
C GLU A 410 3.00 -21.16 -19.38
N LEU A 411 3.93 -20.80 -20.28
CA LEU A 411 3.62 -20.40 -21.65
C LEU A 411 3.27 -21.63 -22.47
N LEU A 412 2.12 -21.61 -23.15
CA LEU A 412 1.71 -22.65 -24.10
C LEU A 412 2.30 -22.38 -25.49
N GLU A 413 2.42 -21.09 -25.85
CA GLU A 413 3.02 -20.63 -27.11
C GLU A 413 3.53 -19.20 -26.97
N GLY A 414 4.35 -18.73 -27.91
CA GLY A 414 4.88 -17.36 -27.93
C GLY A 414 6.23 -17.22 -27.21
N CYS A 415 6.66 -15.99 -27.00
CA CYS A 415 7.92 -15.64 -26.34
C CYS A 415 7.64 -14.85 -25.04
N PRO A 416 8.46 -15.02 -24.00
CA PRO A 416 8.37 -14.19 -22.80
C PRO A 416 8.52 -12.70 -23.13
N MET A 417 7.70 -11.87 -22.50
CA MET A 417 7.72 -10.42 -22.69
C MET A 417 8.92 -9.77 -22.02
N ASN A 418 9.32 -10.26 -20.86
CA ASN A 418 10.35 -9.67 -20.03
C ASN A 418 11.55 -10.60 -19.86
N GLN A 419 12.76 -10.02 -19.87
CA GLN A 419 13.95 -10.61 -19.27
C GLN A 419 14.16 -9.95 -17.92
N ILE A 420 14.32 -10.75 -16.88
CA ILE A 420 14.46 -10.27 -15.49
C ILE A 420 15.73 -10.82 -14.84
N HIS A 421 16.26 -10.03 -13.91
CA HIS A 421 17.39 -10.39 -13.07
C HIS A 421 17.03 -10.13 -11.61
N ASP A 422 17.21 -11.13 -10.76
CA ASP A 422 17.03 -10.99 -9.31
C ASP A 422 18.08 -10.02 -8.75
N THR A 423 17.64 -9.02 -8.00
CA THR A 423 18.50 -8.01 -7.37
C THR A 423 18.57 -8.14 -5.85
N VAL A 424 17.96 -9.17 -5.27
CA VAL A 424 17.96 -9.39 -3.83
C VAL A 424 19.40 -9.66 -3.35
N LYS A 425 19.89 -8.79 -2.48
CA LYS A 425 21.15 -9.01 -1.76
C LYS A 425 20.92 -10.09 -0.72
N LYS A 426 21.22 -11.34 -1.03
CA LYS A 426 21.24 -12.44 -0.05
C LYS A 426 22.32 -12.13 0.97
N LYS A 427 21.98 -11.54 2.12
CA LYS A 427 22.85 -11.56 3.29
C LYS A 427 23.08 -13.02 3.65
N ASP A 428 24.35 -13.40 3.79
CA ASP A 428 24.81 -14.76 4.10
C ASP A 428 23.87 -15.48 5.07
N ARG A 429 22.92 -16.22 4.55
CA ARG A 429 22.32 -17.32 5.31
C ARG A 429 23.38 -18.43 5.23
N GLN A 430 24.10 -18.65 6.31
CA GLN A 430 24.88 -19.87 6.50
C GLN A 430 23.89 -21.05 6.49
N ILE A 431 23.57 -21.53 5.30
CA ILE A 431 23.06 -22.88 5.10
C ILE A 431 24.31 -23.71 4.89
N PRO A 432 24.66 -24.63 5.82
CA PRO A 432 25.76 -25.55 5.60
C PRO A 432 25.43 -26.36 4.33
N ASP A 433 26.39 -26.48 3.42
CA ASP A 433 26.39 -27.35 2.24
C ASP A 433 25.76 -26.87 0.93
N MET A 434 25.65 -25.57 0.67
CA MET A 434 25.47 -25.10 -0.71
C MET A 434 26.62 -24.19 -1.10
N GLU A 435 27.34 -24.57 -2.17
CA GLU A 435 28.39 -23.74 -2.77
C GLU A 435 27.81 -22.40 -3.24
N PRO A 436 28.55 -21.28 -3.10
CA PRO A 436 28.11 -19.98 -3.56
C PRO A 436 28.20 -19.95 -5.09
N GLU A 437 27.20 -20.45 -5.77
CA GLU A 437 27.04 -20.14 -7.18
C GLU A 437 26.49 -18.72 -7.30
N ASN A 438 27.34 -17.81 -7.75
CA ASN A 438 27.02 -16.49 -8.30
C ASN A 438 26.19 -16.69 -9.58
N ARG A 439 24.94 -17.11 -9.48
CA ARG A 439 24.00 -17.09 -10.58
C ARG A 439 23.17 -15.82 -10.47
N ILE A 440 23.54 -14.82 -11.27
CA ILE A 440 22.57 -13.90 -11.84
C ILE A 440 21.72 -14.78 -12.77
N GLU A 441 20.70 -15.42 -12.23
CA GLU A 441 19.80 -16.22 -13.06
C GLU A 441 19.00 -15.24 -13.93
N ASN A 442 19.32 -15.21 -15.21
CA ASN A 442 18.48 -14.60 -16.22
C ASN A 442 17.21 -15.44 -16.28
N SER A 443 16.14 -14.94 -15.70
CA SER A 443 14.82 -15.52 -15.81
C SER A 443 13.95 -14.70 -16.76
N THR A 444 12.82 -15.24 -17.11
CA THR A 444 11.87 -14.58 -18.00
C THR A 444 10.51 -14.49 -17.32
N ASP A 445 9.76 -13.45 -17.63
CA ASP A 445 8.41 -13.25 -17.10
C ASP A 445 7.48 -12.69 -18.16
N GLY A 446 6.21 -13.00 -17.99
CA GLY A 446 5.13 -12.40 -18.75
C GLY A 446 5.08 -12.77 -20.22
N ILE A 447 4.05 -12.29 -20.87
CA ILE A 447 3.82 -12.46 -22.32
C ILE A 447 3.01 -11.29 -22.87
N SER A 448 3.24 -10.95 -24.14
CA SER A 448 2.33 -10.15 -24.95
C SER A 448 1.75 -11.01 -26.06
N HIS A 449 0.46 -10.83 -26.34
CA HIS A 449 -0.24 -11.49 -27.45
C HIS A 449 -1.25 -10.53 -28.07
N GLY A 450 -0.93 -10.01 -29.25
CA GLY A 450 -1.69 -8.91 -29.85
C GLY A 450 -1.69 -7.67 -28.94
N ASN A 451 -2.88 -7.24 -28.50
CA ASN A 451 -3.06 -6.10 -27.59
C ASN A 451 -3.29 -6.53 -26.13
N VAL A 452 -2.89 -7.73 -25.75
CA VAL A 452 -2.99 -8.24 -24.38
C VAL A 452 -1.61 -8.47 -23.80
N TYR A 453 -1.39 -7.99 -22.60
CA TYR A 453 -0.12 -8.01 -21.88
C TYR A 453 -0.29 -8.59 -20.50
N GLY A 454 0.62 -9.40 -20.05
CA GLY A 454 0.57 -9.98 -18.71
C GLY A 454 1.97 -10.14 -18.13
N THR A 455 2.13 -9.81 -16.85
CA THR A 455 3.39 -9.92 -16.10
C THR A 455 3.14 -10.13 -14.62
N TYR A 456 4.08 -10.75 -13.91
CA TYR A 456 4.07 -10.81 -12.45
C TYR A 456 4.65 -9.57 -11.80
N ILE A 457 5.32 -8.70 -12.57
CA ILE A 457 6.09 -7.58 -12.06
C ILE A 457 5.17 -6.47 -11.55
N HIS A 458 5.23 -6.22 -10.25
CA HIS A 458 4.73 -5.01 -9.62
C HIS A 458 5.74 -3.87 -9.79
N GLY A 459 5.25 -2.63 -9.95
CA GLY A 459 6.11 -1.46 -10.17
C GLY A 459 6.56 -1.29 -11.62
N ILE A 460 6.06 -2.09 -12.58
CA ILE A 460 6.40 -1.92 -13.99
C ILE A 460 6.00 -0.54 -14.53
N PHE A 461 4.96 0.06 -13.97
CA PHE A 461 4.49 1.41 -14.30
C PHE A 461 5.16 2.52 -13.46
N ASP A 462 6.14 2.21 -12.61
CA ASP A 462 6.87 3.22 -11.82
C ASP A 462 7.97 3.93 -12.62
N LYS A 463 8.22 3.49 -13.87
CA LYS A 463 9.18 4.13 -14.77
C LYS A 463 8.48 5.09 -15.71
N GLU A 464 8.88 6.37 -15.60
CA GLU A 464 8.37 7.47 -16.40
C GLU A 464 8.32 7.16 -17.89
N LYS A 465 9.41 6.62 -18.44
CA LYS A 465 9.51 6.31 -19.87
C LYS A 465 8.51 5.22 -20.31
N ILE A 466 8.19 4.25 -19.45
CA ILE A 466 7.18 3.24 -19.75
C ILE A 466 5.80 3.89 -19.81
N VAL A 467 5.47 4.71 -18.82
CA VAL A 467 4.18 5.41 -18.76
C VAL A 467 4.01 6.37 -19.93
N SER A 468 5.04 7.18 -20.25
CA SER A 468 4.99 8.12 -21.36
C SER A 468 4.79 7.42 -22.72
N GLU A 469 5.48 6.30 -22.97
CA GLU A 469 5.31 5.54 -24.20
C GLU A 469 3.95 4.83 -24.28
N ILE A 470 3.39 4.37 -23.16
CA ILE A 470 2.01 3.85 -23.11
C ILE A 470 1.02 4.93 -23.50
N VAL A 471 1.10 6.09 -22.85
CA VAL A 471 0.18 7.21 -23.10
C VAL A 471 0.28 7.68 -24.56
N LYS A 472 1.50 7.83 -25.07
CA LYS A 472 1.77 8.20 -26.46
C LYS A 472 1.17 7.19 -27.44
N SER A 473 1.45 5.90 -27.25
CA SER A 473 0.95 4.83 -28.13
C SER A 473 -0.58 4.77 -28.16
N LEU A 474 -1.23 4.98 -27.00
CA LEU A 474 -2.70 4.99 -26.91
C LEU A 474 -3.29 6.26 -27.56
N ALA A 475 -2.64 7.42 -27.43
CA ALA A 475 -3.07 8.66 -28.07
C ALA A 475 -2.91 8.59 -29.60
N GLU A 476 -1.79 8.08 -30.10
CA GLU A 476 -1.54 7.89 -31.53
C GLU A 476 -2.59 6.98 -32.18
N LYS A 477 -3.01 5.92 -31.50
CA LYS A 477 -4.09 5.05 -31.93
C LYS A 477 -5.41 5.80 -32.15
N LYS A 478 -5.64 6.86 -31.37
CA LYS A 478 -6.81 7.75 -31.54
C LYS A 478 -6.61 8.85 -32.59
N GLY A 479 -5.46 8.87 -33.26
CA GLY A 479 -5.11 9.92 -34.23
C GLY A 479 -4.74 11.25 -33.58
N LEU A 480 -4.37 11.25 -32.29
CA LEU A 480 -3.95 12.43 -31.56
C LEU A 480 -2.42 12.50 -31.60
N SER A 481 -1.87 13.64 -32.04
CA SER A 481 -0.44 13.93 -31.93
C SER A 481 -0.15 14.47 -30.54
N MET A 482 0.72 13.81 -29.78
CA MET A 482 1.26 14.34 -28.54
C MET A 482 2.68 14.81 -28.82
N GLU A 483 2.93 16.11 -28.64
CA GLU A 483 4.27 16.60 -28.34
C GLU A 483 4.73 15.90 -27.06
N GLU A 484 6.05 15.68 -26.89
CA GLU A 484 6.60 14.89 -25.78
C GLU A 484 5.83 15.15 -24.47
N VAL A 485 5.19 14.10 -23.95
CA VAL A 485 4.60 14.15 -22.62
C VAL A 485 5.78 14.29 -21.66
N GLU A 486 5.96 15.48 -21.10
CA GLU A 486 6.95 15.65 -20.01
C GLU A 486 6.61 14.62 -18.92
N GLY A 487 7.52 13.71 -18.72
CA GLY A 487 7.33 12.66 -17.74
C GLY A 487 7.31 13.23 -16.32
N VAL A 488 6.61 12.56 -15.43
CA VAL A 488 6.58 12.89 -14.00
C VAL A 488 7.69 12.11 -13.31
N ASP A 489 8.73 12.77 -12.83
CA ASP A 489 9.69 12.15 -11.92
C ASP A 489 8.96 11.75 -10.63
N LEU A 490 8.61 10.46 -10.53
CA LEU A 490 7.84 9.91 -9.40
C LEU A 490 8.55 10.16 -8.07
N LYS A 491 9.89 10.08 -8.05
CA LYS A 491 10.66 10.30 -6.82
C LYS A 491 10.58 11.75 -6.38
N ALA A 492 10.84 12.69 -7.30
CA ALA A 492 10.72 14.12 -7.02
C ALA A 492 9.29 14.50 -6.63
N PHE A 493 8.29 13.90 -7.29
CA PHE A 493 6.89 14.08 -6.95
C PHE A 493 6.60 13.63 -5.51
N LYS A 494 6.96 12.40 -5.14
CA LYS A 494 6.77 11.87 -3.76
C LYS A 494 7.47 12.75 -2.73
N GLU A 495 8.72 13.14 -2.97
CA GLU A 495 9.46 14.03 -2.06
C GLU A 495 8.72 15.35 -1.84
N SER A 496 8.17 15.95 -2.91
CA SER A 496 7.38 17.18 -2.81
C SER A 496 6.11 17.00 -1.97
N GLN A 497 5.45 15.83 -2.08
CA GLN A 497 4.25 15.52 -1.31
C GLN A 497 4.57 15.30 0.19
N TYR A 498 5.70 14.66 0.50
CA TYR A 498 6.17 14.53 1.89
C TYR A 498 6.53 15.88 2.50
N ASP A 499 7.18 16.77 1.74
CA ASP A 499 7.50 18.12 2.20
C ASP A 499 6.23 18.95 2.43
N LEU A 500 5.26 18.90 1.49
CA LEU A 500 3.96 19.56 1.65
C LEU A 500 3.22 19.08 2.91
N LEU A 501 3.25 17.77 3.17
CA LEU A 501 2.67 17.17 4.37
C LEU A 501 3.35 17.70 5.63
N ALA A 502 4.68 17.68 5.67
CA ALA A 502 5.46 18.14 6.81
C ALA A 502 5.23 19.64 7.09
N ASP A 503 5.25 20.47 6.06
CA ASP A 503 5.02 21.92 6.17
C ASP A 503 3.60 22.22 6.68
N THR A 504 2.62 21.45 6.23
CA THR A 504 1.24 21.58 6.72
C THR A 504 1.14 21.19 8.18
N LEU A 505 1.72 20.07 8.58
CA LEU A 505 1.69 19.63 9.96
C LEU A 505 2.44 20.58 10.91
N ARG A 506 3.60 21.11 10.50
CA ARG A 506 4.35 22.10 11.30
C ARG A 506 3.54 23.35 11.63
N LYS A 507 2.67 23.77 10.72
CA LYS A 507 1.81 24.97 10.92
C LYS A 507 0.64 24.71 11.87
N HIS A 508 0.25 23.45 12.07
CA HIS A 508 -0.99 23.08 12.74
C HIS A 508 -0.79 22.22 14.00
N LEU A 509 0.42 21.71 14.23
CA LEU A 509 0.80 20.98 15.43
C LEU A 509 1.71 21.84 16.31
N ASP A 510 1.53 21.77 17.63
CA ASP A 510 2.50 22.32 18.59
C ASP A 510 3.73 21.40 18.67
N MET A 511 4.67 21.61 17.73
CA MET A 511 5.88 20.82 17.66
C MET A 511 6.74 20.93 18.93
N LYS A 512 6.70 22.08 19.62
CA LYS A 512 7.43 22.25 20.87
C LYS A 512 6.87 21.33 21.96
N ALA A 513 5.54 21.30 22.09
CA ALA A 513 4.89 20.38 23.02
C ALA A 513 5.18 18.91 22.67
N ILE A 514 5.18 18.55 21.37
CA ILE A 514 5.49 17.20 20.92
C ILE A 514 6.92 16.79 21.28
N TYR A 515 7.91 17.66 21.07
CA TYR A 515 9.29 17.38 21.51
C TYR A 515 9.38 17.21 23.04
N GLN A 516 8.70 18.05 23.81
CA GLN A 516 8.64 17.92 25.28
C GLN A 516 7.99 16.60 25.72
N ILE A 517 6.91 16.19 25.05
CA ILE A 517 6.24 14.90 25.29
C ILE A 517 7.20 13.73 25.09
N MET A 518 8.08 13.81 24.08
CA MET A 518 9.13 12.81 23.82
C MET A 518 10.33 12.90 24.79
N GLY A 519 10.36 13.88 25.70
CA GLY A 519 11.50 14.13 26.56
C GLY A 519 12.72 14.73 25.85
N MET A 520 12.50 15.36 24.70
CA MET A 520 13.53 16.00 23.87
C MET A 520 13.48 17.52 24.03
N GLN A 521 14.63 18.17 23.92
CA GLN A 521 14.73 19.64 23.87
C GLN A 521 14.95 20.08 22.43
N LYS A 522 14.16 21.02 21.98
CA LYS A 522 14.39 21.77 20.74
C LYS A 522 14.38 23.25 21.01
#